data_e9e1b795df48faf112931345583c7f99
#
_entry.id   e9e1b795df48faf112931345583c7f99
#
_cell.length_a   1.000
_cell.length_b   1.000
_cell.length_c   1.000
_cell.angle_alpha   90.00
_cell.angle_beta   90.00
_cell.angle_gamma   90.00
#
_symmetry.space_group_name_H-M   'P 1'
#
loop_
_entity.id
_entity.type
_entity.pdbx_description
1 polymer ?
#
loop_
_entity_poly.entity_id
_entity_poly.type
_entity_poly.pdbx_seq_one_letter_code
_entity_poly.pdbx_strand_id
1 'polypeptide(L)'
;MDNSGQYVLPDGTLDDRNIWSRETLYQGMNGKLVERFYVSPERSYVFKPLTNDATEDREVWVYQHILHLFPKIYPQLLASSGPGRGEQSWTIYEDIGPLRHEYSLQHALGVVKEMACWHSLPKTHWDGIPATGPKPPIEQIVSELLIREDEVIVVMKQMGISNRFLEDIRLVAEGQVFTGDKVLCHGDLHLGNYAETESGEIYILDWEHAHPNLSLWDLYHLIDMSHPLFPKQMTSSDREAILNCYIDQTAALRGTQGNQNKDSFKQDYYLFAALFSLWMLLLIQGDLRQESTLWPKDKLLTQWGETSSSLMECLELLDAYKVESNYIDKTVNS
;
A
#
# COMPACT_ATOMS: atom_id res chain seq x y z
N MET A 1 -6.04 -8.89 -31.66
CA MET A 1 -6.42 -9.37 -30.32
C MET A 1 -5.56 -10.58 -30.07
N ASP A 2 -4.76 -10.54 -29.04
CA ASP A 2 -3.90 -11.67 -28.68
C ASP A 2 -4.81 -12.77 -28.11
N ASN A 3 -4.70 -14.00 -28.59
CA ASN A 3 -5.59 -15.11 -28.21
C ASN A 3 -5.09 -15.80 -26.92
N SER A 4 -4.62 -15.01 -25.95
CA SER A 4 -3.91 -15.49 -24.76
C SER A 4 -4.79 -16.38 -23.87
N GLY A 5 -6.12 -16.25 -23.94
CA GLY A 5 -7.06 -17.13 -23.22
C GLY A 5 -7.04 -18.62 -23.64
N GLN A 6 -6.42 -18.95 -24.79
CA GLN A 6 -6.26 -20.35 -25.25
C GLN A 6 -5.32 -21.18 -24.38
N TYR A 7 -4.54 -20.54 -23.49
CA TYR A 7 -3.59 -21.22 -22.59
C TYR A 7 -4.20 -21.59 -21.23
N VAL A 8 -5.49 -21.29 -21.03
CA VAL A 8 -6.17 -21.56 -19.75
C VAL A 8 -7.34 -22.52 -19.98
N LEU A 9 -7.41 -23.54 -19.13
CA LEU A 9 -8.50 -24.53 -19.13
C LEU A 9 -9.80 -23.93 -18.55
N PRO A 10 -10.95 -24.56 -18.80
CA PRO A 10 -12.25 -24.11 -18.26
C PRO A 10 -12.31 -24.03 -16.72
N ASP A 11 -11.46 -24.78 -16.02
CA ASP A 11 -11.34 -24.79 -14.56
C ASP A 11 -10.46 -23.66 -14.02
N GLY A 12 -9.93 -22.80 -14.90
CA GLY A 12 -9.11 -21.66 -14.51
C GLY A 12 -7.64 -21.97 -14.28
N THR A 13 -7.15 -23.15 -14.69
CA THR A 13 -5.72 -23.53 -14.61
C THR A 13 -5.01 -23.43 -15.96
N LEU A 14 -3.68 -23.29 -15.96
CA LEU A 14 -2.89 -23.30 -17.19
C LEU A 14 -2.95 -24.65 -17.88
N ASP A 15 -3.09 -24.67 -19.22
CA ASP A 15 -3.09 -25.87 -20.04
C ASP A 15 -1.66 -26.26 -20.47
N ASP A 16 -1.06 -27.21 -19.75
CA ASP A 16 0.30 -27.69 -20.00
C ASP A 16 0.52 -28.26 -21.43
N ARG A 17 -0.55 -28.56 -22.18
CA ARG A 17 -0.44 -29.03 -23.56
C ARG A 17 -0.13 -27.90 -24.55
N ASN A 18 -0.46 -26.66 -24.18
CA ASN A 18 -0.36 -25.48 -25.02
C ASN A 18 0.76 -24.51 -24.57
N ILE A 19 1.51 -24.86 -23.54
CA ILE A 19 2.66 -24.06 -23.04
C ILE A 19 3.95 -24.88 -23.15
N TRP A 20 5.06 -24.18 -23.34
CA TRP A 20 6.39 -24.80 -23.46
C TRP A 20 6.98 -25.14 -22.06
N SER A 21 6.87 -24.21 -21.11
CA SER A 21 7.28 -24.41 -19.71
C SER A 21 6.61 -23.36 -18.81
N ARG A 22 6.71 -23.53 -17.50
CA ARG A 22 6.28 -22.55 -16.51
C ARG A 22 7.17 -22.55 -15.27
N GLU A 23 7.17 -21.43 -14.55
CA GLU A 23 7.83 -21.27 -13.27
C GLU A 23 6.95 -20.46 -12.32
N THR A 24 6.99 -20.80 -11.03
CA THR A 24 6.25 -20.07 -9.99
C THR A 24 7.00 -18.78 -9.64
N LEU A 25 6.31 -17.65 -9.73
CA LEU A 25 6.79 -16.35 -9.27
C LEU A 25 6.41 -16.08 -7.82
N TYR A 26 5.16 -16.42 -7.45
CA TYR A 26 4.61 -16.11 -6.14
C TYR A 26 3.51 -17.11 -5.78
N GLN A 27 3.30 -17.35 -4.48
CA GLN A 27 2.17 -18.10 -3.96
C GLN A 27 1.26 -17.18 -3.15
N GLY A 28 0.01 -17.05 -3.57
CA GLY A 28 -1.01 -16.28 -2.87
C GLY A 28 -1.42 -16.91 -1.52
N MET A 29 -2.11 -16.13 -0.69
CA MET A 29 -2.56 -16.55 0.63
C MET A 29 -3.54 -17.76 0.57
N ASN A 30 -4.31 -17.90 -0.51
CA ASN A 30 -5.18 -19.04 -0.76
C ASN A 30 -4.45 -20.27 -1.35
N GLY A 31 -3.12 -20.22 -1.43
CA GLY A 31 -2.28 -21.29 -1.95
C GLY A 31 -2.17 -21.36 -3.48
N LYS A 32 -2.90 -20.52 -4.23
CA LYS A 32 -2.79 -20.44 -5.68
C LYS A 32 -1.48 -19.80 -6.11
N LEU A 33 -0.96 -20.21 -7.27
CA LEU A 33 0.33 -19.80 -7.77
C LEU A 33 0.18 -18.73 -8.85
N VAL A 34 0.92 -17.64 -8.71
CA VAL A 34 1.20 -16.71 -9.81
C VAL A 34 2.41 -17.25 -10.55
N GLU A 35 2.28 -17.45 -11.86
CA GLU A 35 3.25 -18.18 -12.66
C GLU A 35 3.66 -17.38 -13.89
N ARG A 36 4.95 -17.40 -14.20
CA ARG A 36 5.43 -17.08 -15.56
C ARG A 36 5.31 -18.35 -16.39
N PHE A 37 4.66 -18.26 -17.55
CA PHE A 37 4.58 -19.36 -18.49
C PHE A 37 5.11 -18.96 -19.84
N TYR A 38 5.76 -19.90 -20.52
CA TYR A 38 6.40 -19.72 -21.79
C TYR A 38 5.59 -20.44 -22.87
N VAL A 39 5.35 -19.78 -23.99
CA VAL A 39 4.74 -20.37 -25.19
C VAL A 39 5.80 -20.73 -26.23
N SER A 40 7.01 -20.14 -26.08
CA SER A 40 8.22 -20.52 -26.77
C SER A 40 9.41 -20.10 -25.89
N PRO A 41 10.67 -20.51 -26.19
CA PRO A 41 11.84 -20.11 -25.39
C PRO A 41 12.02 -18.60 -25.26
N GLU A 42 11.45 -17.82 -26.16
CA GLU A 42 11.66 -16.36 -26.28
C GLU A 42 10.41 -15.55 -25.95
N ARG A 43 9.27 -16.22 -25.65
CA ARG A 43 8.00 -15.54 -25.40
C ARG A 43 7.29 -16.09 -24.19
N SER A 44 7.13 -15.24 -23.20
CA SER A 44 6.51 -15.53 -21.92
C SER A 44 5.40 -14.55 -21.56
N TYR A 45 4.60 -14.95 -20.58
CA TYR A 45 3.51 -14.19 -20.00
C TYR A 45 3.43 -14.47 -18.52
N VAL A 46 2.74 -13.61 -17.76
CA VAL A 46 2.43 -13.83 -16.34
C VAL A 46 0.95 -14.21 -16.20
N PHE A 47 0.71 -15.36 -15.62
CA PHE A 47 -0.62 -15.85 -15.24
C PHE A 47 -0.86 -15.60 -13.75
N LYS A 48 -1.97 -14.93 -13.41
CA LYS A 48 -2.40 -14.67 -12.04
C LYS A 48 -3.81 -15.23 -11.87
N PRO A 49 -4.00 -16.32 -11.11
CA PRO A 49 -5.32 -16.74 -10.68
C PRO A 49 -5.85 -15.77 -9.62
N LEU A 50 -7.15 -15.79 -9.34
CA LEU A 50 -7.71 -15.02 -8.23
C LEU A 50 -7.07 -15.47 -6.92
N THR A 51 -6.31 -14.58 -6.29
CA THR A 51 -5.59 -14.84 -5.04
C THR A 51 -6.33 -14.37 -3.81
N ASN A 52 -7.40 -13.56 -4.01
CA ASN A 52 -8.24 -13.02 -2.94
C ASN A 52 -9.70 -12.89 -3.44
N ASP A 53 -10.59 -13.72 -2.91
CA ASP A 53 -12.00 -13.79 -3.33
C ASP A 53 -12.78 -12.48 -3.07
N ALA A 54 -12.33 -11.65 -2.10
CA ALA A 54 -12.96 -10.38 -1.79
C ALA A 54 -12.72 -9.30 -2.87
N THR A 55 -11.79 -9.55 -3.81
CA THR A 55 -11.38 -8.59 -4.85
C THR A 55 -11.73 -9.06 -6.27
N GLU A 56 -12.61 -10.09 -6.38
CA GLU A 56 -13.05 -10.60 -7.69
C GLU A 56 -13.44 -9.43 -8.62
N ASP A 57 -12.96 -9.50 -9.87
CA ASP A 57 -13.20 -8.55 -10.95
C ASP A 57 -12.65 -7.12 -10.71
N ARG A 58 -12.22 -6.74 -9.51
CA ARG A 58 -11.77 -5.36 -9.21
C ARG A 58 -10.54 -5.00 -10.02
N GLU A 59 -9.52 -5.85 -10.04
CA GLU A 59 -8.29 -5.59 -10.80
C GLU A 59 -8.57 -5.40 -12.29
N VAL A 60 -9.38 -6.28 -12.89
CA VAL A 60 -9.79 -6.18 -14.30
C VAL A 60 -10.53 -4.86 -14.56
N TRP A 61 -11.44 -4.48 -13.65
CA TRP A 61 -12.16 -3.21 -13.75
C TRP A 61 -11.21 -2.01 -13.72
N VAL A 62 -10.23 -2.00 -12.81
CA VAL A 62 -9.21 -0.94 -12.72
C VAL A 62 -8.39 -0.83 -14.01
N TYR A 63 -7.96 -1.96 -14.57
CA TYR A 63 -7.26 -1.99 -15.85
C TYR A 63 -8.09 -1.42 -17.01
N GLN A 64 -9.37 -1.70 -17.03
CA GLN A 64 -10.27 -1.27 -18.12
C GLN A 64 -10.69 0.20 -18.02
N HIS A 65 -10.83 0.74 -16.79
CA HIS A 65 -11.46 2.04 -16.58
C HIS A 65 -10.50 3.11 -16.05
N ILE A 66 -9.41 2.73 -15.38
CA ILE A 66 -8.55 3.65 -14.65
C ILE A 66 -7.15 3.76 -15.25
N LEU A 67 -6.45 2.63 -15.46
CA LEU A 67 -5.00 2.67 -15.70
C LEU A 67 -4.62 3.41 -16.98
N HIS A 68 -5.49 3.46 -17.99
CA HIS A 68 -5.24 4.21 -19.22
C HIS A 68 -5.26 5.75 -19.04
N LEU A 69 -5.66 6.25 -17.85
CA LEU A 69 -5.76 7.69 -17.56
C LEU A 69 -4.44 8.30 -17.08
N PHE A 70 -3.43 7.49 -16.80
CA PHE A 70 -2.12 7.95 -16.38
C PHE A 70 -0.98 7.14 -17.05
N PRO A 71 0.30 7.54 -16.91
CA PRO A 71 1.41 6.89 -17.60
C PRO A 71 1.44 5.38 -17.44
N LYS A 72 1.93 4.66 -18.46
CA LYS A 72 2.03 3.19 -18.42
C LYS A 72 3.17 2.76 -17.48
N ILE A 73 2.82 2.59 -16.23
CA ILE A 73 3.67 2.10 -15.14
C ILE A 73 3.17 0.76 -14.58
N TYR A 74 2.46 0.00 -15.36
CA TYR A 74 1.82 -1.26 -15.01
C TYR A 74 1.95 -2.26 -16.14
N PRO A 75 2.03 -3.58 -15.87
CA PRO A 75 2.02 -4.60 -16.91
C PRO A 75 0.72 -4.55 -17.72
N GLN A 76 0.78 -4.76 -19.01
CA GLN A 76 -0.43 -4.78 -19.83
C GLN A 76 -1.28 -6.02 -19.52
N LEU A 77 -2.57 -5.84 -19.24
CA LEU A 77 -3.54 -6.92 -19.18
C LEU A 77 -3.86 -7.42 -20.61
N LEU A 78 -3.55 -8.69 -20.88
CA LEU A 78 -3.71 -9.30 -22.20
C LEU A 78 -5.00 -10.09 -22.32
N ALA A 79 -5.39 -10.79 -21.23
CA ALA A 79 -6.61 -11.58 -21.18
C ALA A 79 -7.10 -11.73 -19.72
N SER A 80 -8.39 -12.03 -19.58
CA SER A 80 -9.03 -12.39 -18.30
C SER A 80 -10.14 -13.39 -18.52
N SER A 81 -10.53 -14.10 -17.46
CA SER A 81 -11.61 -15.08 -17.46
C SER A 81 -13.00 -14.50 -17.76
N GLY A 82 -13.13 -13.18 -17.71
CA GLY A 82 -14.44 -12.51 -17.66
C GLY A 82 -15.05 -12.54 -16.25
N PRO A 83 -16.08 -11.72 -16.02
CA PRO A 83 -16.65 -11.50 -14.69
C PRO A 83 -17.45 -12.71 -14.18
N GLY A 84 -17.56 -12.82 -12.84
CA GLY A 84 -18.45 -13.77 -12.17
C GLY A 84 -17.97 -15.22 -12.21
N ARG A 85 -16.68 -15.48 -12.37
CA ARG A 85 -16.11 -16.84 -12.38
C ARG A 85 -15.73 -17.36 -10.99
N GLY A 86 -15.78 -16.51 -9.96
CA GLY A 86 -15.41 -16.88 -8.59
C GLY A 86 -13.99 -17.42 -8.52
N GLU A 87 -13.80 -18.53 -7.85
CA GLU A 87 -12.48 -19.17 -7.67
C GLU A 87 -11.77 -19.56 -8.98
N GLN A 88 -12.48 -19.59 -10.12
CA GLN A 88 -11.90 -19.88 -11.44
C GLN A 88 -11.47 -18.60 -12.17
N SER A 89 -11.57 -17.44 -11.55
CA SER A 89 -11.13 -16.18 -12.14
C SER A 89 -9.60 -16.14 -12.26
N TRP A 90 -9.13 -15.56 -13.37
CA TRP A 90 -7.73 -15.43 -13.71
C TRP A 90 -7.48 -14.23 -14.62
N THR A 91 -6.24 -13.79 -14.64
CA THR A 91 -5.73 -12.76 -15.57
C THR A 91 -4.41 -13.22 -16.19
N ILE A 92 -4.11 -12.73 -17.38
CA ILE A 92 -2.82 -12.88 -18.06
C ILE A 92 -2.28 -11.51 -18.39
N TYR A 93 -1.04 -11.27 -17.99
CA TYR A 93 -0.31 -10.03 -18.23
C TYR A 93 0.87 -10.22 -19.16
N GLU A 94 1.34 -9.12 -19.77
CA GLU A 94 2.65 -9.11 -20.40
C GLU A 94 3.71 -9.46 -19.34
N ASP A 95 4.72 -10.22 -19.77
CA ASP A 95 5.90 -10.45 -18.96
C ASP A 95 6.88 -9.30 -19.20
N ILE A 96 7.09 -8.50 -18.16
CA ILE A 96 8.02 -7.35 -18.18
C ILE A 96 9.44 -7.73 -17.75
N GLY A 97 9.71 -9.03 -17.62
CA GLY A 97 11.02 -9.57 -17.25
C GLY A 97 11.28 -9.61 -15.74
N PRO A 98 12.55 -9.77 -15.35
CA PRO A 98 12.95 -9.78 -13.95
C PRO A 98 12.67 -8.43 -13.30
N LEU A 99 12.10 -8.47 -12.09
CA LEU A 99 11.78 -7.30 -11.28
C LEU A 99 12.61 -7.29 -10.01
N ARG A 100 13.09 -6.10 -9.62
CA ARG A 100 13.81 -5.88 -8.36
C ARG A 100 12.89 -5.16 -7.37
N HIS A 101 12.62 -5.83 -6.25
CA HIS A 101 11.83 -5.31 -5.13
C HIS A 101 12.76 -4.85 -4.01
N GLU A 102 13.66 -3.91 -4.32
CA GLU A 102 14.62 -3.37 -3.36
C GLU A 102 14.30 -1.90 -3.07
N TYR A 103 14.30 -1.55 -1.78
CA TYR A 103 14.09 -0.17 -1.40
C TYR A 103 15.28 0.71 -1.81
N SER A 104 14.98 1.80 -2.49
CA SER A 104 15.87 2.96 -2.61
C SER A 104 15.03 4.24 -2.58
N LEU A 105 15.60 5.32 -2.05
CA LEU A 105 14.92 6.63 -2.05
C LEU A 105 14.56 7.07 -3.47
N GLN A 106 15.43 6.82 -4.45
CA GLN A 106 15.17 7.19 -5.85
C GLN A 106 13.92 6.48 -6.40
N HIS A 107 13.78 5.18 -6.13
CA HIS A 107 12.60 4.42 -6.57
C HIS A 107 11.34 4.93 -5.86
N ALA A 108 11.38 5.13 -4.55
CA ALA A 108 10.26 5.67 -3.79
C ALA A 108 9.83 7.07 -4.29
N LEU A 109 10.79 7.94 -4.64
CA LEU A 109 10.51 9.24 -5.25
C LEU A 109 9.89 9.12 -6.65
N GLY A 110 10.29 8.11 -7.43
CA GLY A 110 9.65 7.79 -8.70
C GLY A 110 8.20 7.35 -8.50
N VAL A 111 7.97 6.39 -7.61
CA VAL A 111 6.62 5.90 -7.27
C VAL A 111 5.71 7.02 -6.77
N VAL A 112 6.21 7.90 -5.90
CA VAL A 112 5.40 8.99 -5.33
C VAL A 112 5.00 10.05 -6.36
N LYS A 113 5.81 10.28 -7.38
CA LYS A 113 5.45 11.16 -8.50
C LYS A 113 4.26 10.60 -9.27
N GLU A 114 4.30 9.31 -9.57
CA GLU A 114 3.20 8.63 -10.25
C GLU A 114 1.96 8.54 -9.34
N MET A 115 2.15 8.28 -8.02
CA MET A 115 1.08 8.32 -7.03
C MET A 115 0.33 9.66 -7.07
N ALA A 116 1.03 10.78 -7.16
CA ALA A 116 0.40 12.08 -7.28
C ALA A 116 -0.50 12.19 -8.52
N CYS A 117 -0.17 11.49 -9.61
CA CYS A 117 -1.01 11.47 -10.82
C CYS A 117 -2.35 10.77 -10.55
N TRP A 118 -2.36 9.52 -10.05
CA TRP A 118 -3.63 8.83 -9.81
C TRP A 118 -4.42 9.42 -8.62
N HIS A 119 -3.77 9.99 -7.60
CA HIS A 119 -4.45 10.74 -6.54
C HIS A 119 -5.06 12.06 -7.02
N SER A 120 -4.64 12.55 -8.18
CA SER A 120 -5.19 13.78 -8.78
C SER A 120 -6.33 13.50 -9.76
N LEU A 121 -6.69 12.25 -10.02
CA LEU A 121 -7.80 11.90 -10.88
C LEU A 121 -9.12 12.41 -10.30
N PRO A 122 -9.97 13.06 -11.11
CA PRO A 122 -11.31 13.46 -10.71
C PRO A 122 -12.14 12.28 -10.21
N LYS A 123 -12.95 12.49 -9.18
CA LYS A 123 -13.81 11.46 -8.58
C LYS A 123 -14.69 10.73 -9.61
N THR A 124 -15.14 11.45 -10.64
CA THR A 124 -15.97 10.89 -11.71
C THR A 124 -15.34 9.70 -12.45
N HIS A 125 -14.02 9.55 -12.40
CA HIS A 125 -13.33 8.43 -13.04
C HIS A 125 -13.37 7.13 -12.21
N TRP A 126 -13.58 7.24 -10.90
CA TRP A 126 -13.50 6.09 -9.98
C TRP A 126 -14.74 5.93 -9.07
N ASP A 127 -15.84 6.61 -9.36
CA ASP A 127 -17.11 6.48 -8.61
C ASP A 127 -17.69 5.05 -8.57
N GLY A 128 -17.29 4.18 -9.51
CA GLY A 128 -17.74 2.78 -9.56
C GLY A 128 -16.94 1.81 -8.69
N ILE A 129 -15.83 2.25 -8.09
CA ILE A 129 -14.97 1.38 -7.27
C ILE A 129 -15.58 1.19 -5.87
N PRO A 130 -15.59 -0.06 -5.32
CA PRO A 130 -15.96 -0.30 -3.93
C PRO A 130 -15.06 0.49 -2.95
N ALA A 131 -15.67 1.05 -1.90
CA ALA A 131 -14.93 1.82 -0.90
C ALA A 131 -14.16 0.96 0.12
N THR A 132 -14.23 -0.37 0.01
CA THR A 132 -13.58 -1.30 0.93
C THR A 132 -12.16 -1.64 0.45
N GLY A 133 -11.18 -1.41 1.31
CA GLY A 133 -9.78 -1.81 1.11
C GLY A 133 -9.44 -3.16 1.77
N PRO A 134 -8.17 -3.59 1.73
CA PRO A 134 -7.70 -4.85 2.33
C PRO A 134 -7.60 -4.77 3.86
N LYS A 135 -7.60 -3.59 4.41
CA LYS A 135 -7.50 -3.30 5.86
C LYS A 135 -8.62 -2.34 6.26
N PRO A 136 -9.01 -2.29 7.54
CA PRO A 136 -10.04 -1.37 8.03
C PRO A 136 -9.66 0.11 7.78
N PRO A 137 -10.63 1.00 7.51
CA PRO A 137 -10.35 2.44 7.43
C PRO A 137 -9.85 2.97 8.77
N ILE A 138 -9.18 4.12 8.75
CA ILE A 138 -8.48 4.67 9.93
C ILE A 138 -9.42 4.87 11.12
N GLU A 139 -10.67 5.23 10.89
CA GLU A 139 -11.68 5.42 11.94
C GLU A 139 -11.99 4.10 12.67
N GLN A 140 -12.05 3.00 11.93
CA GLN A 140 -12.23 1.67 12.53
C GLN A 140 -10.96 1.23 13.25
N ILE A 141 -9.77 1.48 12.69
CA ILE A 141 -8.49 1.22 13.37
C ILE A 141 -8.43 1.92 14.72
N VAL A 142 -8.77 3.19 14.78
CA VAL A 142 -8.81 3.98 16.04
C VAL A 142 -9.80 3.37 17.02
N SER A 143 -10.98 2.98 16.56
CA SER A 143 -11.99 2.31 17.40
C SER A 143 -11.47 0.98 17.94
N GLU A 144 -10.78 0.16 17.14
CA GLU A 144 -10.17 -1.10 17.58
C GLU A 144 -9.05 -0.87 18.60
N LEU A 145 -8.22 0.18 18.43
CA LEU A 145 -7.18 0.55 19.41
C LEU A 145 -7.79 0.87 20.77
N LEU A 146 -8.91 1.59 20.82
CA LEU A 146 -9.60 1.91 22.07
C LEU A 146 -10.29 0.69 22.69
N ILE A 147 -10.89 -0.19 21.89
CA ILE A 147 -11.47 -1.45 22.38
C ILE A 147 -10.39 -2.34 23.00
N ARG A 148 -9.16 -2.32 22.44
CA ARG A 148 -8.01 -3.10 22.90
C ARG A 148 -7.05 -2.28 23.76
N GLU A 149 -7.52 -1.27 24.48
CA GLU A 149 -6.70 -0.31 25.23
C GLU A 149 -5.69 -1.00 26.18
N ASP A 150 -6.06 -2.07 26.83
CA ASP A 150 -5.14 -2.81 27.72
C ASP A 150 -3.94 -3.40 26.95
N GLU A 151 -4.17 -3.94 25.76
CA GLU A 151 -3.10 -4.46 24.90
C GLU A 151 -2.23 -3.32 24.33
N VAL A 152 -2.86 -2.22 23.94
CA VAL A 152 -2.19 -0.99 23.50
C VAL A 152 -1.24 -0.49 24.58
N ILE A 153 -1.70 -0.39 25.84
CA ILE A 153 -0.87 0.03 26.97
C ILE A 153 0.33 -0.91 27.18
N VAL A 154 0.15 -2.21 26.99
CA VAL A 154 1.25 -3.18 27.12
C VAL A 154 2.30 -2.93 26.03
N VAL A 155 1.89 -2.79 24.76
CA VAL A 155 2.81 -2.50 23.63
C VAL A 155 3.52 -1.16 23.86
N MET A 156 2.79 -0.11 24.20
CA MET A 156 3.35 1.22 24.47
C MET A 156 4.40 1.19 25.59
N LYS A 157 4.13 0.48 26.69
CA LYS A 157 5.08 0.33 27.80
C LYS A 157 6.34 -0.42 27.38
N GLN A 158 6.22 -1.48 26.58
CA GLN A 158 7.37 -2.24 26.05
C GLN A 158 8.29 -1.35 25.20
N MET A 159 7.72 -0.37 24.50
CA MET A 159 8.43 0.56 23.62
C MET A 159 8.83 1.87 24.31
N GLY A 160 8.45 2.09 25.57
CA GLY A 160 8.72 3.35 26.29
C GLY A 160 7.88 4.54 25.80
N ILE A 161 6.75 4.29 25.10
CA ILE A 161 5.85 5.32 24.62
C ILE A 161 5.06 5.92 25.77
N SER A 162 4.97 7.25 25.80
CA SER A 162 4.19 7.99 26.82
C SER A 162 2.70 7.72 26.71
N ASN A 163 2.02 7.66 27.86
CA ASN A 163 0.55 7.57 27.92
C ASN A 163 -0.16 8.78 27.29
N ARG A 164 0.56 9.88 26.99
CA ARG A 164 0.01 11.02 26.25
C ARG A 164 -0.52 10.61 24.87
N PHE A 165 0.10 9.62 24.24
CA PHE A 165 -0.39 9.13 22.95
C PHE A 165 -1.78 8.48 23.03
N LEU A 166 -2.17 7.91 24.18
CA LEU A 166 -3.56 7.45 24.39
C LEU A 166 -4.57 8.61 24.33
N GLU A 167 -4.19 9.79 24.84
CA GLU A 167 -5.05 10.98 24.73
C GLU A 167 -5.18 11.42 23.26
N ASP A 168 -4.08 11.38 22.49
CA ASP A 168 -4.13 11.65 21.04
C ASP A 168 -5.09 10.66 20.34
N ILE A 169 -5.04 9.36 20.65
CA ILE A 169 -5.96 8.34 20.10
C ILE A 169 -7.42 8.68 20.44
N ARG A 170 -7.72 9.08 21.69
CA ARG A 170 -9.07 9.47 22.11
C ARG A 170 -9.56 10.73 21.40
N LEU A 171 -8.69 11.74 21.24
CA LEU A 171 -9.03 12.96 20.50
C LEU A 171 -9.36 12.66 19.03
N VAL A 172 -8.63 11.74 18.39
CA VAL A 172 -8.94 11.30 17.04
C VAL A 172 -10.29 10.61 16.97
N ALA A 173 -10.65 9.81 17.96
CA ALA A 173 -11.95 9.12 18.04
C ALA A 173 -13.13 10.06 18.22
N GLU A 174 -12.93 11.20 18.90
CA GLU A 174 -13.97 12.19 19.19
C GLU A 174 -14.25 13.16 18.04
N GLY A 175 -13.30 13.30 17.08
CA GLY A 175 -13.38 14.26 15.99
C GLY A 175 -12.90 13.72 14.66
N GLN A 176 -13.32 14.35 13.56
CA GLN A 176 -12.70 14.15 12.25
C GLN A 176 -11.36 14.89 12.23
N VAL A 177 -10.30 14.22 12.65
CA VAL A 177 -8.95 14.81 12.72
C VAL A 177 -8.31 14.89 11.34
N PHE A 178 -8.52 13.85 10.50
CA PHE A 178 -7.97 13.84 9.15
C PHE A 178 -8.89 14.57 8.18
N THR A 179 -8.50 15.78 7.79
CA THR A 179 -9.23 16.62 6.84
C THR A 179 -8.64 16.46 5.46
N GLY A 180 -9.31 15.78 4.58
CA GLY A 180 -8.89 15.63 3.19
C GLY A 180 -9.94 14.97 2.33
N ASP A 181 -9.96 15.34 1.04
CA ASP A 181 -10.77 14.63 0.07
C ASP A 181 -10.23 13.22 -0.12
N LYS A 182 -11.16 12.28 -0.31
CA LYS A 182 -10.77 10.94 -0.74
C LYS A 182 -10.22 11.00 -2.15
N VAL A 183 -9.17 10.25 -2.37
CA VAL A 183 -8.51 10.02 -3.66
C VAL A 183 -8.66 8.56 -4.06
N LEU A 184 -8.39 8.24 -5.30
CA LEU A 184 -8.18 6.85 -5.69
C LEU A 184 -6.87 6.38 -5.08
N CYS A 185 -6.90 5.39 -4.20
CA CYS A 185 -5.71 4.73 -3.68
C CYS A 185 -5.47 3.40 -4.41
N HIS A 186 -4.20 3.03 -4.56
CA HIS A 186 -3.80 1.68 -4.95
C HIS A 186 -4.27 0.66 -3.90
N GLY A 187 -4.22 1.05 -2.64
CA GLY A 187 -4.78 0.31 -1.51
C GLY A 187 -3.82 -0.62 -0.80
N ASP A 188 -2.76 -1.12 -1.45
CA ASP A 188 -1.74 -1.99 -0.85
C ASP A 188 -0.34 -1.75 -1.45
N LEU A 189 0.10 -0.49 -1.49
CA LEU A 189 1.33 -0.05 -2.17
C LEU A 189 2.61 -0.29 -1.35
N HIS A 190 2.82 -1.50 -0.85
CA HIS A 190 4.07 -1.86 -0.16
C HIS A 190 5.18 -2.26 -1.16
N LEU A 191 6.42 -2.45 -0.67
CA LEU A 191 7.61 -2.73 -1.51
C LEU A 191 7.46 -3.96 -2.44
N GLY A 192 6.58 -4.90 -2.12
CA GLY A 192 6.27 -6.04 -2.99
C GLY A 192 5.40 -5.69 -4.20
N ASN A 193 4.68 -4.56 -4.16
CA ASN A 193 3.73 -4.15 -5.19
C ASN A 193 4.24 -3.00 -6.06
N TYR A 194 5.50 -2.61 -5.92
CA TYR A 194 6.23 -1.82 -6.91
C TYR A 194 7.63 -2.38 -7.13
N ALA A 195 8.18 -2.19 -8.31
CA ALA A 195 9.47 -2.76 -8.66
C ALA A 195 10.14 -1.96 -9.78
N GLU A 196 11.42 -2.20 -9.96
CA GLU A 196 12.22 -1.67 -11.05
C GLU A 196 12.68 -2.80 -11.96
N THR A 197 12.62 -2.57 -13.27
CA THR A 197 13.22 -3.45 -14.25
C THR A 197 14.75 -3.25 -14.31
N GLU A 198 15.45 -4.12 -15.03
CA GLU A 198 16.89 -3.95 -15.29
C GLU A 198 17.20 -2.66 -16.06
N SER A 199 16.27 -2.14 -16.86
CA SER A 199 16.39 -0.86 -17.58
C SER A 199 16.15 0.37 -16.71
N GLY A 200 15.73 0.21 -15.45
CA GLY A 200 15.44 1.30 -14.53
C GLY A 200 14.01 1.85 -14.62
N GLU A 201 13.12 1.15 -15.33
CA GLU A 201 11.71 1.53 -15.41
C GLU A 201 10.94 1.04 -14.17
N ILE A 202 10.08 1.90 -13.62
CA ILE A 202 9.27 1.59 -12.45
C ILE A 202 7.93 1.00 -12.90
N TYR A 203 7.54 -0.08 -12.24
CA TYR A 203 6.23 -0.71 -12.41
C TYR A 203 5.49 -0.80 -11.08
N ILE A 204 4.19 -0.53 -11.13
CA ILE A 204 3.24 -0.71 -10.04
C ILE A 204 2.38 -1.93 -10.38
N LEU A 205 2.31 -2.88 -9.44
CA LEU A 205 1.71 -4.19 -9.61
C LEU A 205 0.50 -4.32 -8.68
N ASP A 206 -0.39 -5.26 -9.00
CA ASP A 206 -1.43 -5.72 -8.07
C ASP A 206 -2.45 -4.66 -7.64
N TRP A 207 -3.22 -4.16 -8.60
CA TRP A 207 -4.27 -3.15 -8.40
C TRP A 207 -5.60 -3.71 -7.84
N GLU A 208 -5.62 -4.96 -7.37
CA GLU A 208 -6.83 -5.61 -6.89
C GLU A 208 -7.43 -4.97 -5.64
N HIS A 209 -6.64 -4.17 -4.92
CA HIS A 209 -7.04 -3.47 -3.70
C HIS A 209 -7.38 -1.99 -3.91
N ALA A 210 -7.41 -1.52 -5.16
CA ALA A 210 -7.73 -0.12 -5.44
C ALA A 210 -9.09 0.28 -4.85
N HIS A 211 -9.12 1.41 -4.11
CA HIS A 211 -10.35 1.93 -3.48
C HIS A 211 -10.22 3.42 -3.11
N PRO A 212 -11.33 4.14 -2.91
CA PRO A 212 -11.31 5.51 -2.43
C PRO A 212 -10.91 5.61 -0.96
N ASN A 213 -9.81 6.32 -0.67
CA ASN A 213 -9.36 6.57 0.71
C ASN A 213 -8.65 7.93 0.83
N LEU A 214 -8.18 8.29 2.03
CA LEU A 214 -7.27 9.41 2.23
C LEU A 214 -5.95 9.12 1.51
N SER A 215 -5.30 10.14 0.97
CA SER A 215 -3.98 10.02 0.34
C SER A 215 -2.91 9.48 1.30
N LEU A 216 -3.11 9.68 2.61
CA LEU A 216 -2.25 9.16 3.67
C LEU A 216 -2.17 7.63 3.67
N TRP A 217 -3.19 6.94 3.13
CA TRP A 217 -3.22 5.49 3.02
C TRP A 217 -2.11 4.93 2.14
N ASP A 218 -2.03 5.36 0.89
CA ASP A 218 -0.98 4.91 -0.02
C ASP A 218 0.40 5.41 0.41
N LEU A 219 0.50 6.62 0.95
CA LEU A 219 1.73 7.14 1.53
C LEU A 219 2.23 6.26 2.67
N TYR A 220 1.35 5.83 3.59
CA TYR A 220 1.73 4.92 4.66
C TYR A 220 2.24 3.57 4.11
N HIS A 221 1.55 2.99 3.13
CA HIS A 221 1.97 1.74 2.52
C HIS A 221 3.32 1.87 1.82
N LEU A 222 3.56 2.96 1.10
CA LEU A 222 4.84 3.23 0.45
C LEU A 222 5.96 3.47 1.46
N ILE A 223 5.71 4.27 2.50
CA ILE A 223 6.75 4.77 3.41
C ILE A 223 6.95 3.83 4.60
N ASP A 224 5.91 3.57 5.38
CA ASP A 224 6.02 2.99 6.72
C ASP A 224 5.49 1.56 6.86
N MET A 225 4.70 1.08 5.88
CA MET A 225 4.24 -0.30 5.90
C MET A 225 5.43 -1.27 5.75
N SER A 226 5.63 -2.12 6.75
CA SER A 226 6.56 -3.24 6.68
C SER A 226 5.84 -4.50 6.20
N HIS A 227 6.51 -5.29 5.36
CA HIS A 227 5.99 -6.55 4.84
C HIS A 227 6.97 -7.69 5.13
N PRO A 228 6.54 -8.87 5.61
CA PRO A 228 7.44 -9.96 6.02
C PRO A 228 8.42 -10.42 4.96
N LEU A 229 8.03 -10.39 3.67
CA LEU A 229 8.88 -10.80 2.56
C LEU A 229 9.69 -9.66 1.94
N PHE A 230 9.28 -8.41 2.16
CA PHE A 230 9.87 -7.23 1.55
C PHE A 230 10.28 -6.22 2.63
N PRO A 231 11.29 -6.56 3.45
CA PRO A 231 11.76 -5.67 4.51
C PRO A 231 12.39 -4.42 3.91
N LYS A 232 12.22 -3.28 4.59
CA LYS A 232 12.85 -2.02 4.20
C LYS A 232 13.26 -1.23 5.43
N GLN A 233 14.32 -0.45 5.29
CA GLN A 233 14.73 0.52 6.31
C GLN A 233 14.41 1.93 5.81
N MET A 234 13.45 2.58 6.46
CA MET A 234 13.08 3.97 6.21
C MET A 234 13.81 4.88 7.18
N THR A 235 14.45 5.93 6.66
CA THR A 235 15.03 6.98 7.51
C THR A 235 14.10 8.17 7.60
N SER A 236 14.23 8.98 8.67
CA SER A 236 13.44 10.22 8.80
C SER A 236 13.70 11.19 7.63
N SER A 237 14.93 11.25 7.10
CA SER A 237 15.26 12.07 5.93
C SER A 237 14.59 11.58 4.65
N ASP A 238 14.52 10.25 4.45
CA ASP A 238 13.84 9.67 3.27
C ASP A 238 12.33 9.93 3.34
N ARG A 239 11.74 9.73 4.53
CA ARG A 239 10.31 10.03 4.78
C ARG A 239 9.99 11.48 4.45
N GLU A 240 10.80 12.42 4.96
CA GLU A 240 10.67 13.85 4.66
C GLU A 240 10.78 14.15 3.17
N ALA A 241 11.75 13.56 2.47
CA ALA A 241 11.94 13.75 1.04
C ALA A 241 10.74 13.24 0.23
N ILE A 242 10.20 12.07 0.58
CA ILE A 242 9.03 11.47 -0.08
C ILE A 242 7.77 12.33 0.15
N LEU A 243 7.51 12.76 1.40
CA LEU A 243 6.38 13.62 1.72
C LEU A 243 6.45 14.97 1.00
N ASN A 244 7.63 15.62 1.01
CA ASN A 244 7.83 16.86 0.28
C ASN A 244 7.59 16.69 -1.23
N CYS A 245 8.12 15.61 -1.82
CA CYS A 245 7.91 15.30 -3.23
C CYS A 245 6.42 15.13 -3.54
N TYR A 246 5.68 14.38 -2.71
CA TYR A 246 4.23 14.19 -2.88
C TYR A 246 3.46 15.51 -2.84
N ILE A 247 3.72 16.34 -1.82
CA ILE A 247 3.06 17.65 -1.66
C ILE A 247 3.34 18.54 -2.87
N ASP A 248 4.59 18.63 -3.30
CA ASP A 248 4.98 19.48 -4.43
C ASP A 248 4.38 19.01 -5.75
N GLN A 249 4.36 17.69 -6.00
CA GLN A 249 3.77 17.11 -7.22
C GLN A 249 2.24 17.30 -7.26
N THR A 250 1.54 17.04 -6.16
CA THR A 250 0.08 17.23 -6.10
C THR A 250 -0.30 18.69 -6.23
N ALA A 251 0.46 19.62 -5.63
CA ALA A 251 0.25 21.06 -5.79
C ALA A 251 0.44 21.49 -7.25
N ALA A 252 1.47 20.99 -7.93
CA ALA A 252 1.73 21.28 -9.35
C ALA A 252 0.60 20.76 -10.24
N LEU A 253 0.13 19.53 -10.03
CA LEU A 253 -0.95 18.92 -10.81
C LEU A 253 -2.31 19.63 -10.61
N ARG A 254 -2.58 20.12 -9.39
CA ARG A 254 -3.84 20.84 -9.08
C ARG A 254 -3.78 22.33 -9.39
N GLY A 255 -2.65 22.86 -9.81
CA GLY A 255 -2.47 24.29 -10.08
C GLY A 255 -2.56 25.18 -8.82
N THR A 256 -2.38 24.59 -7.63
CA THR A 256 -2.48 25.28 -6.33
C THR A 256 -1.11 25.62 -5.79
N GLN A 257 -0.33 26.43 -6.50
CA GLN A 257 0.98 26.87 -6.00
C GLN A 257 0.84 27.67 -4.68
N GLY A 258 1.41 27.15 -3.62
CA GLY A 258 1.75 27.89 -2.40
C GLY A 258 0.74 27.86 -1.24
N ASN A 259 -0.41 27.19 -1.31
CA ASN A 259 -1.44 27.25 -0.26
C ASN A 259 -1.67 25.96 0.56
N GLN A 260 -0.97 24.87 0.27
CA GLN A 260 -1.02 23.73 1.21
C GLN A 260 -0.07 24.03 2.37
N ASN A 261 -0.62 24.01 3.59
CA ASN A 261 0.22 24.02 4.79
C ASN A 261 0.96 22.68 4.87
N LYS A 262 2.20 22.66 4.35
CA LYS A 262 3.06 21.45 4.32
C LYS A 262 3.19 20.83 5.69
N ASP A 263 3.31 21.65 6.72
CA ASP A 263 3.49 21.19 8.10
C ASP A 263 2.23 20.50 8.63
N SER A 264 1.05 21.05 8.35
CA SER A 264 -0.22 20.40 8.72
C SER A 264 -0.40 19.04 8.03
N PHE A 265 -0.07 18.94 6.73
CA PHE A 265 -0.14 17.67 6.03
C PHE A 265 0.82 16.62 6.61
N LYS A 266 2.04 17.02 6.97
CA LYS A 266 3.02 16.13 7.60
C LYS A 266 2.59 15.71 9.01
N GLN A 267 2.03 16.62 9.81
CA GLN A 267 1.45 16.29 11.11
C GLN A 267 0.34 15.25 10.99
N ASP A 268 -0.59 15.43 10.04
CA ASP A 268 -1.64 14.45 9.74
C ASP A 268 -1.03 13.11 9.33
N TYR A 269 0.02 13.12 8.48
CA TYR A 269 0.71 11.91 8.09
C TYR A 269 1.36 11.19 9.27
N TYR A 270 2.11 11.89 10.12
CA TYR A 270 2.78 11.26 11.27
C TYR A 270 1.80 10.68 12.27
N LEU A 271 0.69 11.38 12.51
CA LEU A 271 -0.39 10.86 13.37
C LEU A 271 -1.04 9.63 12.74
N PHE A 272 -1.37 9.67 11.46
CA PHE A 272 -1.93 8.53 10.71
C PHE A 272 -0.99 7.33 10.77
N ALA A 273 0.29 7.54 10.47
CA ALA A 273 1.31 6.49 10.46
C ALA A 273 1.53 5.88 11.85
N ALA A 274 1.53 6.71 12.91
CA ALA A 274 1.65 6.23 14.29
C ALA A 274 0.45 5.34 14.69
N LEU A 275 -0.78 5.78 14.40
CA LEU A 275 -1.99 5.00 14.69
C LEU A 275 -2.01 3.66 13.94
N PHE A 276 -1.70 3.71 12.65
CA PHE A 276 -1.69 2.52 11.81
C PHE A 276 -0.59 1.54 12.22
N SER A 277 0.62 2.04 12.51
CA SER A 277 1.75 1.22 12.98
C SER A 277 1.46 0.57 14.33
N LEU A 278 0.83 1.29 15.26
CA LEU A 278 0.43 0.72 16.55
C LEU A 278 -0.58 -0.42 16.37
N TRP A 279 -1.57 -0.23 15.50
CA TRP A 279 -2.53 -1.27 15.16
C TRP A 279 -1.83 -2.49 14.51
N MET A 280 -0.90 -2.28 13.57
CA MET A 280 -0.11 -3.35 12.97
C MET A 280 0.70 -4.13 14.00
N LEU A 281 1.29 -3.45 14.98
CA LEU A 281 2.01 -4.11 16.09
C LEU A 281 1.11 -5.04 16.89
N LEU A 282 -0.15 -4.66 17.14
CA LEU A 282 -1.11 -5.55 17.82
C LEU A 282 -1.41 -6.80 16.98
N LEU A 283 -1.50 -6.69 15.65
CA LEU A 283 -1.69 -7.83 14.76
C LEU A 283 -0.48 -8.75 14.76
N ILE A 284 0.72 -8.19 14.54
CA ILE A 284 1.98 -8.94 14.55
C ILE A 284 2.19 -9.64 15.89
N GLN A 285 1.89 -8.97 17.02
CA GLN A 285 1.96 -9.59 18.35
C GLN A 285 0.98 -10.77 18.48
N GLY A 286 -0.23 -10.63 17.92
CA GLY A 286 -1.21 -11.70 17.86
C GLY A 286 -0.67 -12.92 17.10
N ASP A 287 -0.08 -12.70 15.93
CA ASP A 287 0.51 -13.74 15.12
C ASP A 287 1.70 -14.42 15.83
N LEU A 288 2.59 -13.64 16.45
CA LEU A 288 3.75 -14.18 17.17
C LEU A 288 3.37 -15.10 18.35
N ARG A 289 2.17 -14.94 18.93
CA ARG A 289 1.65 -15.79 20.01
C ARG A 289 1.06 -17.11 19.52
N GLN A 290 0.75 -17.23 18.21
CA GLN A 290 0.19 -18.45 17.64
C GLN A 290 1.28 -19.51 17.43
N GLU A 291 0.92 -20.79 17.56
CA GLU A 291 1.83 -21.90 17.28
C GLU A 291 2.13 -22.04 15.79
N SER A 292 1.13 -21.83 14.94
CA SER A 292 1.25 -21.84 13.49
C SER A 292 0.79 -20.50 12.92
N THR A 293 1.62 -19.89 12.11
CA THR A 293 1.39 -18.60 11.47
C THR A 293 1.61 -18.68 9.96
N LEU A 294 0.98 -17.79 9.22
CA LEU A 294 1.18 -17.70 7.77
C LEU A 294 2.66 -17.39 7.44
N TRP A 295 3.30 -16.55 8.25
CA TRP A 295 4.67 -16.13 8.04
C TRP A 295 5.63 -16.76 9.07
N PRO A 296 6.88 -17.09 8.68
CA PRO A 296 7.91 -17.54 9.62
C PRO A 296 8.13 -16.52 10.75
N LYS A 297 8.38 -17.00 11.97
CA LYS A 297 8.50 -16.14 13.15
C LYS A 297 9.65 -15.12 13.05
N ASP A 298 10.76 -15.50 12.40
CA ASP A 298 11.88 -14.59 12.16
C ASP A 298 11.48 -13.41 11.26
N LYS A 299 10.63 -13.65 10.26
CA LYS A 299 10.08 -12.60 9.39
C LYS A 299 9.12 -11.67 10.14
N LEU A 300 8.25 -12.23 10.99
CA LEU A 300 7.37 -11.45 11.87
C LEU A 300 8.16 -10.60 12.87
N LEU A 301 9.28 -11.10 13.40
CA LEU A 301 10.17 -10.33 14.30
C LEU A 301 10.85 -9.18 13.56
N THR A 302 11.29 -9.39 12.33
CA THR A 302 11.82 -8.32 11.47
C THR A 302 10.76 -7.25 11.23
N GLN A 303 9.55 -7.66 10.83
CA GLN A 303 8.41 -6.77 10.62
C GLN A 303 8.05 -5.99 11.90
N TRP A 304 8.04 -6.65 13.07
CA TRP A 304 7.86 -6.00 14.36
C TRP A 304 8.89 -4.89 14.60
N GLY A 305 10.18 -5.19 14.35
CA GLY A 305 11.27 -4.22 14.53
C GLY A 305 11.11 -2.99 13.62
N GLU A 306 10.84 -3.20 12.35
CA GLU A 306 10.62 -2.12 11.37
C GLU A 306 9.41 -1.27 11.72
N THR A 307 8.26 -1.91 12.02
CA THR A 307 7.03 -1.20 12.41
C THR A 307 7.20 -0.43 13.73
N SER A 308 7.96 -0.99 14.69
CA SER A 308 8.30 -0.31 15.94
C SER A 308 9.15 0.94 15.70
N SER A 309 10.17 0.84 14.84
CA SER A 309 11.02 1.99 14.48
C SER A 309 10.19 3.09 13.79
N SER A 310 9.34 2.72 12.85
CA SER A 310 8.43 3.64 12.18
C SER A 310 7.51 4.37 13.16
N LEU A 311 6.86 3.64 14.08
CA LEU A 311 6.02 4.23 15.12
C LEU A 311 6.79 5.25 15.97
N MET A 312 7.96 4.87 16.47
CA MET A 312 8.76 5.76 17.34
C MET A 312 9.19 7.03 16.62
N GLU A 313 9.70 6.91 15.39
CA GLU A 313 10.12 8.07 14.60
C GLU A 313 8.94 9.00 14.26
N CYS A 314 7.77 8.45 13.91
CA CYS A 314 6.59 9.27 13.65
C CYS A 314 6.11 10.02 14.91
N LEU A 315 6.18 9.40 16.10
CA LEU A 315 5.84 10.06 17.35
C LEU A 315 6.83 11.17 17.71
N GLU A 316 8.14 10.95 17.54
CA GLU A 316 9.17 11.98 17.75
C GLU A 316 8.96 13.19 16.85
N LEU A 317 8.68 12.95 15.56
CA LEU A 317 8.39 14.03 14.61
C LEU A 317 7.08 14.76 14.96
N LEU A 318 6.03 14.04 15.34
CA LEU A 318 4.76 14.64 15.77
C LEU A 318 4.93 15.54 17.00
N ASP A 319 5.72 15.12 17.98
CA ASP A 319 6.00 15.91 19.18
C ASP A 319 6.84 17.16 18.87
N ALA A 320 7.81 17.07 17.94
CA ALA A 320 8.59 18.24 17.50
C ALA A 320 7.67 19.32 16.91
N TYR A 321 6.74 18.97 16.04
CA TYR A 321 5.78 19.93 15.48
C TYR A 321 4.85 20.55 16.53
N LYS A 322 4.40 19.77 17.54
CA LYS A 322 3.57 20.29 18.65
C LYS A 322 4.34 21.35 19.49
N VAL A 323 5.64 21.18 19.67
CA VAL A 323 6.48 22.13 20.41
C VAL A 323 6.65 23.42 19.61
N GLU A 324 6.93 23.36 18.31
CA GLU A 324 7.08 24.55 17.45
C GLU A 324 5.79 25.35 17.34
N SER A 325 4.64 24.70 17.16
CA SER A 325 3.34 25.36 17.12
C SER A 325 3.02 26.15 18.39
N ASN A 326 3.30 25.56 19.57
CA ASN A 326 3.12 26.24 20.86
C ASN A 326 4.09 27.43 21.08
N TYR A 327 5.24 27.46 20.40
CA TYR A 327 6.20 28.56 20.48
C TYR A 327 5.75 29.77 19.64
N ILE A 328 5.20 29.47 18.44
CA ILE A 328 4.68 30.49 17.52
C ILE A 328 3.47 31.22 18.13
N ASP A 329 2.52 30.47 18.72
CA ASP A 329 1.34 31.05 19.36
C ASP A 329 1.69 31.97 20.56
N LYS A 330 2.75 31.69 21.29
CA LYS A 330 3.22 32.52 22.40
C LYS A 330 3.92 33.79 21.94
N THR A 331 4.57 33.75 20.77
CA THR A 331 5.30 34.91 20.20
C THR A 331 4.39 35.87 19.43
N VAL A 332 3.25 35.39 18.92
CA VAL A 332 2.26 36.21 18.22
C VAL A 332 1.31 36.92 19.21
N ASN A 333 1.14 36.39 20.43
CA ASN A 333 0.26 36.94 21.47
C ASN A 333 1.03 37.73 22.57
N SER A 334 2.31 37.98 22.39
CA SER A 334 3.16 38.82 23.24
C SER A 334 3.58 40.09 22.47
#